data_7937f8ada3035faaa5958b432bf4cca9
#
_entry.id   7937f8ada3035faaa5958b432bf4cca9
#
_cell.length_a   1.000
_cell.length_b   1.000
_cell.length_c   1.000
_cell.angle_alpha   90.00
_cell.angle_beta   90.00
_cell.angle_gamma   90.00
#
_symmetry.space_group_name_H-M   'P 1'
#
loop_
_entity.id
_entity.type
_entity.pdbx_description
1 polymer ?
#
loop_
_entity_poly.entity_id
_entity_poly.type
_entity_poly.pdbx_seq_one_letter_code
_entity_poly.pdbx_strand_id
1 'polypeptide(L)'
;MGKTSVSAALAVLAAQRGKRCLVVSTDPAHSLGDVFARALDDSPRRLLPNLDAMEIDPDAEVDAHLARVIDQMRKLAAPEMLQELTRQMQLTRHSPGTQEAALLERIARLVTAPPDDYDLIIFDTAPTGHTLRLLTLPEAMAAWTDGLLSHNRKSAELSKVLQHLTPRSGRDVANPLADPNEDQLSGLDRRSRDIADTLRTRRRLFHQARRHLEDPAQSGFLFVLTPEKLPILETERAVQALGEAGIPVVATLVNRVIPA
;
A
#
# COMPACT_ATOMS: atom_id res chain seq x y z
N MET A 1 0.89 25.39 5.11
CA MET A 1 -0.53 25.38 4.73
C MET A 1 -1.47 25.00 5.88
N GLY A 2 -1.02 24.28 6.91
CA GLY A 2 -1.80 23.95 8.11
C GLY A 2 -2.65 22.68 7.98
N LYS A 3 -2.28 21.74 7.09
CA LYS A 3 -2.95 20.43 6.96
C LYS A 3 -3.01 19.70 8.28
N THR A 4 -1.85 19.46 8.93
CA THR A 4 -1.74 18.76 10.21
C THR A 4 -2.60 19.39 11.30
N SER A 5 -2.60 20.73 11.40
CA SER A 5 -3.45 21.44 12.37
C SER A 5 -4.94 21.23 12.10
N VAL A 6 -5.34 21.22 10.83
CA VAL A 6 -6.74 20.97 10.45
C VAL A 6 -7.12 19.52 10.71
N SER A 7 -6.26 18.56 10.34
CA SER A 7 -6.47 17.13 10.62
C SER A 7 -6.62 16.86 12.12
N ALA A 8 -5.73 17.43 12.92
CA ALA A 8 -5.80 17.33 14.38
C ALA A 8 -7.08 17.96 14.96
N ALA A 9 -7.46 19.17 14.48
CA ALA A 9 -8.67 19.83 14.92
C ALA A 9 -9.95 19.05 14.58
N LEU A 10 -10.03 18.49 13.37
CA LEU A 10 -11.14 17.64 12.94
C LEU A 10 -11.23 16.37 13.79
N ALA A 11 -10.08 15.75 14.09
CA ALA A 11 -10.02 14.55 14.92
C ALA A 11 -10.51 14.82 16.36
N VAL A 12 -10.05 15.93 16.96
CA VAL A 12 -10.52 16.36 18.29
C VAL A 12 -12.01 16.65 18.28
N LEU A 13 -12.51 17.35 17.26
CA LEU A 13 -13.93 17.66 17.14
C LEU A 13 -14.80 16.40 16.99
N ALA A 14 -14.34 15.43 16.20
CA ALA A 14 -15.03 14.15 16.03
C ALA A 14 -15.06 13.37 17.36
N ALA A 15 -13.94 13.31 18.07
CA ALA A 15 -13.82 12.64 19.37
C ALA A 15 -14.72 13.29 20.44
N GLN A 16 -14.81 14.62 20.49
CA GLN A 16 -15.71 15.35 21.38
C GLN A 16 -17.19 15.08 21.08
N ARG A 17 -17.51 14.72 19.82
CA ARG A 17 -18.86 14.28 19.42
C ARG A 17 -19.12 12.79 19.65
N GLY A 18 -18.23 12.12 20.39
CA GLY A 18 -18.36 10.71 20.75
C GLY A 18 -17.94 9.72 19.68
N LYS A 19 -17.32 10.17 18.58
CA LYS A 19 -16.77 9.27 17.54
C LYS A 19 -15.41 8.75 17.95
N ARG A 20 -15.18 7.45 17.83
CA ARG A 20 -13.84 6.86 17.99
C ARG A 20 -13.03 7.20 16.74
N CYS A 21 -12.01 8.02 16.94
CA CYS A 21 -11.23 8.59 15.85
C CYS A 21 -9.76 8.16 15.95
N LEU A 22 -9.19 7.78 14.80
CA LEU A 22 -7.76 7.60 14.60
C LEU A 22 -7.25 8.67 13.65
N VAL A 23 -6.21 9.39 14.06
CA VAL A 23 -5.48 10.28 13.15
C VAL A 23 -4.13 9.64 12.82
N VAL A 24 -3.84 9.54 11.51
CA VAL A 24 -2.64 8.90 10.98
C VAL A 24 -1.85 9.92 10.18
N SER A 25 -0.64 10.24 10.61
CA SER A 25 0.28 11.04 9.81
C SER A 25 1.12 10.13 8.89
N THR A 26 1.19 10.53 7.61
CA THR A 26 2.10 9.95 6.62
C THR A 26 3.16 10.96 6.18
N ASP A 27 3.23 12.12 6.85
CA ASP A 27 4.21 13.17 6.58
C ASP A 27 5.53 12.84 7.31
N PRO A 28 6.65 12.69 6.60
CA PRO A 28 7.94 12.39 7.22
C PRO A 28 8.44 13.50 8.16
N ALA A 29 7.81 14.67 8.19
CA ALA A 29 8.15 15.76 9.12
C ALA A 29 7.71 15.51 10.56
N HIS A 30 6.98 14.42 10.86
CA HIS A 30 6.51 14.07 12.21
C HIS A 30 5.80 15.21 12.96
N SER A 31 5.06 16.02 12.23
CA SER A 31 4.44 17.25 12.74
C SER A 31 3.18 17.02 13.58
N LEU A 32 2.61 15.82 13.55
CA LEU A 32 1.40 15.50 14.31
C LEU A 32 1.71 15.36 15.80
N GLY A 33 2.83 14.72 16.17
CA GLY A 33 3.33 14.64 17.52
C GLY A 33 3.60 16.01 18.14
N ASP A 34 4.15 16.94 17.34
CA ASP A 34 4.38 18.33 17.76
C ASP A 34 3.06 19.05 18.07
N VAL A 35 2.03 18.89 17.24
CA VAL A 35 0.71 19.52 17.43
C VAL A 35 0.07 19.04 18.73
N PHE A 36 0.23 17.79 19.11
CA PHE A 36 -0.33 17.24 20.34
C PHE A 36 0.63 17.29 21.55
N ALA A 37 1.86 17.79 21.35
CA ALA A 37 2.93 17.77 22.35
C ALA A 37 3.15 16.35 22.96
N ARG A 38 3.11 15.33 22.11
CA ARG A 38 3.26 13.91 22.45
C ARG A 38 4.14 13.21 21.45
N ALA A 39 5.04 12.35 21.92
CA ALA A 39 5.77 11.44 21.05
C ALA A 39 4.79 10.39 20.51
N LEU A 40 4.73 10.28 19.20
CA LEU A 40 3.95 9.27 18.47
C LEU A 40 4.91 8.29 17.80
N ASP A 41 4.39 7.09 17.52
CA ASP A 41 5.10 6.04 16.79
C ASP A 41 4.15 5.36 15.80
N ASP A 42 4.59 4.28 15.17
CA ASP A 42 3.86 3.54 14.15
C ASP A 42 2.67 2.71 14.71
N SER A 43 2.30 2.91 15.96
CA SER A 43 1.16 2.25 16.60
C SER A 43 0.17 3.27 17.16
N PRO A 44 -1.16 2.96 17.15
CA PRO A 44 -2.17 3.85 17.71
C PRO A 44 -1.91 4.12 19.17
N ARG A 45 -1.76 5.39 19.54
CA ARG A 45 -1.56 5.85 20.91
C ARG A 45 -2.71 6.75 21.36
N ARG A 46 -3.31 6.46 22.50
CA ARG A 46 -4.40 7.25 23.06
C ARG A 46 -3.91 8.65 23.46
N LEU A 47 -4.52 9.67 22.86
CA LEU A 47 -4.27 11.09 23.19
C LEU A 47 -5.35 11.68 24.09
N LEU A 48 -6.62 11.45 23.74
CA LEU A 48 -7.80 11.93 24.44
C LEU A 48 -8.85 10.80 24.47
N PRO A 49 -9.93 10.91 25.27
CA PRO A 49 -11.06 10.02 25.14
C PRO A 49 -11.55 10.00 23.67
N ASN A 50 -11.70 8.80 23.11
CA ASN A 50 -12.11 8.55 21.73
C ASN A 50 -11.14 9.05 20.64
N LEU A 51 -9.92 9.46 20.97
CA LEU A 51 -8.93 9.91 20.01
C LEU A 51 -7.62 9.17 20.21
N ASP A 52 -7.25 8.41 19.18
CA ASP A 52 -5.94 7.80 19.02
C ASP A 52 -5.17 8.47 17.87
N ALA A 53 -3.85 8.49 17.94
CA ALA A 53 -2.99 9.01 16.89
C ALA A 53 -1.78 8.11 16.68
N MET A 54 -1.26 8.12 15.45
CA MET A 54 -0.01 7.46 15.08
C MET A 54 0.71 8.22 13.97
N GLU A 55 2.01 8.04 13.88
CA GLU A 55 2.86 8.54 12.80
C GLU A 55 3.56 7.37 12.13
N ILE A 56 3.36 7.23 10.82
CA ILE A 56 4.03 6.21 10.04
C ILE A 56 5.44 6.70 9.73
N ASP A 57 6.45 5.95 10.17
CA ASP A 57 7.83 6.15 9.74
C ASP A 57 8.03 5.52 8.35
N PRO A 58 8.27 6.32 7.30
CA PRO A 58 8.41 5.82 5.95
C PRO A 58 9.58 4.85 5.79
N ASP A 59 10.69 5.05 6.51
CA ASP A 59 11.88 4.19 6.41
C ASP A 59 11.63 2.85 7.12
N ALA A 60 11.01 2.87 8.28
CA ALA A 60 10.60 1.65 8.98
C ALA A 60 9.56 0.85 8.17
N GLU A 61 8.63 1.53 7.48
CA GLU A 61 7.64 0.85 6.64
C GLU A 61 8.28 0.24 5.39
N VAL A 62 9.30 0.89 4.78
CA VAL A 62 10.10 0.30 3.71
C VAL A 62 10.79 -0.98 4.19
N ASP A 63 11.43 -0.95 5.35
CA ASP A 63 12.10 -2.12 5.90
C ASP A 63 11.11 -3.27 6.17
N ALA A 64 9.95 -2.96 6.73
CA ALA A 64 8.89 -3.92 6.96
C ALA A 64 8.31 -4.47 5.64
N HIS A 65 8.14 -3.61 4.62
CA HIS A 65 7.71 -4.02 3.28
C HIS A 65 8.70 -4.98 2.63
N LEU A 66 9.99 -4.63 2.62
CA LEU A 66 11.05 -5.46 2.06
C LEU A 66 11.17 -6.81 2.81
N ALA A 67 11.07 -6.78 4.16
CA ALA A 67 11.07 -8.00 4.95
C ALA A 67 9.91 -8.95 4.59
N ARG A 68 8.71 -8.41 4.40
CA ARG A 68 7.54 -9.19 3.95
C ARG A 68 7.76 -9.81 2.57
N VAL A 69 8.33 -9.05 1.64
CA VAL A 69 8.62 -9.54 0.29
C VAL A 69 9.69 -10.64 0.33
N ILE A 70 10.76 -10.46 1.11
CA ILE A 70 11.83 -11.47 1.29
C ILE A 70 11.25 -12.75 1.93
N ASP A 71 10.40 -12.64 2.95
CA ASP A 71 9.78 -13.80 3.59
C ASP A 71 8.89 -14.60 2.63
N GLN A 72 8.14 -13.89 1.79
CA GLN A 72 7.38 -14.52 0.72
C GLN A 72 8.28 -15.24 -0.28
N MET A 73 9.41 -14.62 -0.64
CA MET A 73 10.39 -15.21 -1.56
C MET A 73 11.15 -16.39 -0.97
N ARG A 74 11.36 -16.45 0.35
CA ARG A 74 11.97 -17.61 1.03
C ARG A 74 11.23 -18.92 0.77
N LYS A 75 9.93 -18.84 0.61
CA LYS A 75 9.09 -20.01 0.31
C LYS A 75 9.19 -20.45 -1.16
N LEU A 76 9.77 -19.61 -2.01
CA LEU A 76 9.69 -19.72 -3.47
C LEU A 76 11.05 -19.87 -4.15
N ALA A 77 12.14 -19.43 -3.54
CA ALA A 77 13.46 -19.38 -4.14
C ALA A 77 14.46 -20.36 -3.48
N ALA A 78 15.43 -20.83 -4.26
CA ALA A 78 16.56 -21.60 -3.73
C ALA A 78 17.44 -20.71 -2.82
N PRO A 79 18.15 -21.29 -1.82
CA PRO A 79 18.92 -20.51 -0.86
C PRO A 79 19.97 -19.57 -1.49
N GLU A 80 20.61 -19.99 -2.57
CA GLU A 80 21.62 -19.20 -3.29
C GLU A 80 20.98 -17.98 -3.97
N MET A 81 19.78 -18.17 -4.55
CA MET A 81 19.02 -17.10 -5.20
C MET A 81 18.47 -16.10 -4.17
N LEU A 82 18.15 -16.56 -2.96
CA LEU A 82 17.66 -15.69 -1.87
C LEU A 82 18.70 -14.67 -1.41
N GLN A 83 19.97 -15.05 -1.35
CA GLN A 83 21.06 -14.14 -0.95
C GLN A 83 21.18 -12.99 -1.95
N GLU A 84 21.18 -13.29 -3.25
CA GLU A 84 21.29 -12.28 -4.30
C GLU A 84 20.04 -11.39 -4.36
N LEU A 85 18.85 -11.98 -4.25
CA LEU A 85 17.58 -11.24 -4.17
C LEU A 85 17.57 -10.29 -2.96
N THR A 86 17.96 -10.77 -1.79
CA THR A 86 18.05 -9.95 -0.57
C THR A 86 18.99 -8.77 -0.76
N ARG A 87 20.16 -9.02 -1.37
CA ARG A 87 21.12 -7.96 -1.69
C ARG A 87 20.56 -6.93 -2.65
N GLN A 88 19.91 -7.37 -3.74
CA GLN A 88 19.27 -6.47 -4.70
C GLN A 88 18.15 -5.66 -4.07
N MET A 89 17.33 -6.27 -3.22
CA MET A 89 16.25 -5.58 -2.50
C MET A 89 16.80 -4.52 -1.53
N GLN A 90 17.88 -4.79 -0.85
CA GLN A 90 18.56 -3.79 -0.01
C GLN A 90 19.04 -2.59 -0.83
N LEU A 91 19.52 -2.81 -2.06
CA LEU A 91 19.90 -1.73 -2.98
C LEU A 91 18.70 -0.90 -3.45
N THR A 92 17.51 -1.50 -3.54
CA THR A 92 16.27 -0.79 -3.91
C THR A 92 15.63 -0.03 -2.76
N ARG A 93 16.10 -0.18 -1.52
CA ARG A 93 15.57 0.48 -0.33
C ARG A 93 15.41 1.99 -0.50
N HIS A 94 16.39 2.63 -1.11
CA HIS A 94 16.42 4.06 -1.37
C HIS A 94 15.97 4.44 -2.79
N SER A 95 15.41 3.48 -3.54
CA SER A 95 14.92 3.77 -4.89
C SER A 95 13.64 4.58 -4.84
N PRO A 96 13.51 5.60 -5.70
CA PRO A 96 12.24 6.29 -5.88
C PRO A 96 11.12 5.30 -6.18
N GLY A 97 10.00 5.42 -5.48
CA GLY A 97 8.85 4.52 -5.63
C GLY A 97 8.76 3.39 -4.62
N THR A 98 9.86 2.95 -3.99
CA THR A 98 9.80 1.91 -2.95
C THR A 98 9.12 2.43 -1.69
N GLN A 99 9.43 3.64 -1.29
CA GLN A 99 8.82 4.31 -0.14
C GLN A 99 7.32 4.56 -0.37
N GLU A 100 6.96 5.04 -1.56
CA GLU A 100 5.57 5.25 -1.94
C GLU A 100 4.78 3.93 -1.97
N ALA A 101 5.37 2.85 -2.48
CA ALA A 101 4.72 1.54 -2.51
C ALA A 101 4.50 0.97 -1.11
N ALA A 102 5.47 1.14 -0.21
CA ALA A 102 5.37 0.72 1.18
C ALA A 102 4.27 1.49 1.94
N LEU A 103 4.26 2.82 1.81
CA LEU A 103 3.23 3.69 2.39
C LEU A 103 1.84 3.36 1.84
N LEU A 104 1.70 3.14 0.53
CA LEU A 104 0.43 2.74 -0.08
C LEU A 104 -0.08 1.44 0.50
N GLU A 105 0.78 0.43 0.64
CA GLU A 105 0.40 -0.86 1.22
C GLU A 105 -0.05 -0.69 2.68
N ARG A 106 0.60 0.19 3.46
CA ARG A 106 0.20 0.52 4.82
C ARG A 106 -1.16 1.20 4.88
N ILE A 107 -1.37 2.23 4.06
CA ILE A 107 -2.66 2.92 3.95
C ILE A 107 -3.76 1.94 3.51
N ALA A 108 -3.51 1.11 2.50
CA ALA A 108 -4.46 0.12 2.03
C ALA A 108 -4.90 -0.84 3.16
N ARG A 109 -3.97 -1.28 4.01
CA ARG A 109 -4.29 -2.12 5.17
C ARG A 109 -5.11 -1.37 6.21
N LEU A 110 -4.75 -0.13 6.54
CA LEU A 110 -5.48 0.68 7.51
C LEU A 110 -6.92 0.98 7.05
N VAL A 111 -7.11 1.18 5.74
CA VAL A 111 -8.43 1.43 5.16
C VAL A 111 -9.29 0.16 5.11
N THR A 112 -8.69 -1.01 4.83
CA THR A 112 -9.44 -2.26 4.63
C THR A 112 -9.60 -3.08 5.90
N ALA A 113 -8.68 -2.96 6.84
CA ALA A 113 -8.65 -3.70 8.11
C ALA A 113 -7.98 -2.83 9.18
N PRO A 114 -8.69 -1.83 9.71
CA PRO A 114 -8.16 -1.01 10.80
C PRO A 114 -7.88 -1.87 12.04
N PRO A 115 -6.90 -1.47 12.88
CA PRO A 115 -6.49 -2.26 14.05
C PRO A 115 -7.58 -2.37 15.12
N ASP A 116 -8.50 -1.40 15.18
CA ASP A 116 -9.63 -1.34 16.11
C ASP A 116 -10.89 -0.84 15.39
N ASP A 117 -12.05 -0.90 16.07
CA ASP A 117 -13.31 -0.38 15.54
C ASP A 117 -13.36 1.15 15.62
N TYR A 118 -12.69 1.85 14.73
CA TYR A 118 -12.80 3.29 14.59
C TYR A 118 -14.02 3.69 13.77
N ASP A 119 -14.73 4.74 14.22
CA ASP A 119 -15.82 5.35 13.45
C ASP A 119 -15.29 6.28 12.36
N LEU A 120 -14.06 6.79 12.53
CA LEU A 120 -13.42 7.72 11.60
C LEU A 120 -11.90 7.57 11.64
N ILE A 121 -11.28 7.47 10.47
CA ILE A 121 -9.83 7.54 10.30
C ILE A 121 -9.50 8.78 9.47
N ILE A 122 -8.62 9.64 9.99
CA ILE A 122 -8.17 10.85 9.31
C ILE A 122 -6.71 10.67 8.93
N PHE A 123 -6.41 10.68 7.64
CA PHE A 123 -5.05 10.66 7.13
C PHE A 123 -4.53 12.09 6.94
N ASP A 124 -3.52 12.47 7.73
CA ASP A 124 -2.73 13.68 7.50
C ASP A 124 -1.60 13.35 6.53
N THR A 125 -1.72 13.88 5.32
CA THR A 125 -0.86 13.48 4.21
C THR A 125 0.19 14.53 3.89
N ALA A 126 1.34 14.09 3.36
CA ALA A 126 2.37 14.95 2.78
C ALA A 126 1.82 15.85 1.64
N PRO A 127 2.58 16.84 1.14
CA PRO A 127 2.13 17.77 0.10
C PRO A 127 1.57 17.09 -1.16
N THR A 128 0.55 17.71 -1.74
CA THR A 128 -0.41 17.19 -2.76
C THR A 128 0.13 16.33 -3.90
N GLY A 129 1.34 16.58 -4.42
CA GLY A 129 1.87 15.83 -5.57
C GLY A 129 2.15 14.35 -5.26
N HIS A 130 2.70 14.06 -4.09
CA HIS A 130 2.97 12.69 -3.64
C HIS A 130 1.67 11.96 -3.26
N THR A 131 0.76 12.64 -2.58
CA THR A 131 -0.52 12.06 -2.14
C THR A 131 -1.40 11.64 -3.32
N LEU A 132 -1.54 12.49 -4.34
CA LEU A 132 -2.29 12.15 -5.55
C LEU A 132 -1.71 10.92 -6.24
N ARG A 133 -0.39 10.85 -6.34
CA ARG A 133 0.30 9.70 -6.90
C ARG A 133 0.06 8.44 -6.07
N LEU A 134 0.06 8.54 -4.73
CA LEU A 134 -0.27 7.42 -3.85
C LEU A 134 -1.71 6.93 -4.05
N LEU A 135 -2.67 7.83 -4.23
CA LEU A 135 -4.08 7.49 -4.42
C LEU A 135 -4.37 6.84 -5.78
N THR A 136 -3.58 7.14 -6.82
CA THR A 136 -3.70 6.50 -8.15
C THR A 136 -2.87 5.22 -8.30
N LEU A 137 -1.90 4.97 -7.41
CA LEU A 137 -1.05 3.77 -7.43
C LEU A 137 -1.81 2.44 -7.29
N PRO A 138 -2.93 2.32 -6.52
CA PRO A 138 -3.66 1.05 -6.43
C PRO A 138 -4.06 0.48 -7.78
N GLU A 139 -4.45 1.34 -8.73
CA GLU A 139 -4.80 0.94 -10.09
C GLU A 139 -3.58 0.43 -10.87
N ALA A 140 -2.48 1.17 -10.83
CA ALA A 140 -1.23 0.78 -11.47
C ALA A 140 -0.68 -0.53 -10.88
N MET A 141 -0.75 -0.71 -9.56
CA MET A 141 -0.31 -1.92 -8.86
C MET A 141 -1.22 -3.12 -9.18
N ALA A 142 -2.53 -2.91 -9.29
CA ALA A 142 -3.48 -3.95 -9.69
C ALA A 142 -3.19 -4.40 -11.13
N ALA A 143 -3.03 -3.46 -12.07
CA ALA A 143 -2.71 -3.75 -13.47
C ALA A 143 -1.36 -4.48 -13.62
N TRP A 144 -0.34 -4.06 -12.86
CA TRP A 144 0.96 -4.72 -12.83
C TRP A 144 0.86 -6.15 -12.28
N THR A 145 0.10 -6.35 -11.21
CA THR A 145 -0.16 -7.67 -10.62
C THR A 145 -0.91 -8.59 -11.59
N ASP A 146 -1.89 -8.06 -12.32
CA ASP A 146 -2.61 -8.80 -13.36
C ASP A 146 -1.70 -9.20 -14.51
N GLY A 147 -0.79 -8.32 -14.92
CA GLY A 147 0.26 -8.61 -15.89
C GLY A 147 1.14 -9.78 -15.46
N LEU A 148 1.61 -9.78 -14.22
CA LEU A 148 2.42 -10.87 -13.65
C LEU A 148 1.65 -12.19 -13.56
N LEU A 149 0.38 -12.15 -13.12
CA LEU A 149 -0.48 -13.34 -13.05
C LEU A 149 -0.73 -13.94 -14.43
N SER A 150 -0.95 -13.09 -15.45
CA SER A 150 -1.14 -13.54 -16.83
C SER A 150 0.12 -14.17 -17.42
N HIS A 151 1.28 -13.57 -17.14
CA HIS A 151 2.58 -14.12 -17.57
C HIS A 151 2.85 -15.47 -16.92
N ASN A 152 2.60 -15.59 -15.62
CA ASN A 152 2.80 -16.84 -14.88
C ASN A 152 1.87 -17.96 -15.37
N ARG A 153 0.60 -17.65 -15.71
CA ARG A 153 -0.33 -18.62 -16.34
C ARG A 153 0.17 -19.11 -17.70
N LYS A 154 0.61 -18.19 -18.56
CA LYS A 154 1.15 -18.56 -19.89
C LYS A 154 2.39 -19.43 -19.77
N SER A 155 3.27 -19.16 -18.82
CA SER A 155 4.46 -19.96 -18.53
C SER A 155 4.11 -21.36 -18.04
N ALA A 156 3.11 -21.48 -17.16
CA ALA A 156 2.61 -22.77 -16.66
C ALA A 156 1.90 -23.59 -17.75
N GLU A 157 1.12 -22.96 -18.61
CA GLU A 157 0.49 -23.60 -19.76
C GLU A 157 1.53 -24.09 -20.78
N LEU A 158 2.55 -23.27 -21.08
CA LEU A 158 3.66 -23.65 -21.95
C LEU A 158 4.43 -24.86 -21.40
N SER A 159 4.68 -24.88 -20.10
CA SER A 159 5.31 -26.02 -19.41
C SER A 159 4.49 -27.30 -19.52
N LYS A 160 3.16 -27.22 -19.38
CA LYS A 160 2.24 -28.36 -19.58
C LYS A 160 2.26 -28.86 -21.02
N VAL A 161 2.26 -27.94 -22.00
CA VAL A 161 2.32 -28.31 -23.42
C VAL A 161 3.66 -28.99 -23.74
N LEU A 162 4.77 -28.50 -23.21
CA LEU A 162 6.09 -29.11 -23.38
C LEU A 162 6.17 -30.50 -22.74
N GLN A 163 5.52 -30.72 -21.57
CA GLN A 163 5.42 -32.04 -20.94
C GLN A 163 4.62 -33.06 -21.81
N HIS A 164 3.64 -32.57 -22.58
CA HIS A 164 2.85 -33.42 -23.49
C HIS A 164 3.56 -33.70 -24.82
N LEU A 165 4.54 -32.85 -25.18
CA LEU A 165 5.32 -33.00 -26.40
C LEU A 165 6.59 -33.84 -26.24
N THR A 166 7.04 -34.10 -25.02
CA THR A 166 8.11 -35.07 -24.75
C THR A 166 7.53 -36.48 -24.79
N PRO A 167 7.95 -37.34 -25.74
CA PRO A 167 7.43 -38.70 -25.86
C PRO A 167 7.76 -39.47 -24.57
N ARG A 168 6.73 -39.94 -23.85
CA ARG A 168 6.90 -40.96 -22.83
C ARG A 168 7.39 -42.23 -23.56
N SER A 169 8.70 -42.47 -23.55
CA SER A 169 9.22 -43.79 -23.89
C SER A 169 8.80 -44.74 -22.79
N GLY A 170 7.81 -45.60 -23.15
CA GLY A 170 7.37 -46.64 -22.26
C GLY A 170 8.48 -47.59 -21.94
N ARG A 171 8.74 -47.78 -20.64
CA ARG A 171 9.09 -49.04 -20.01
C ARG A 171 9.18 -48.78 -18.51
N ASP A 172 8.28 -49.43 -17.76
CA ASP A 172 8.44 -49.68 -16.34
C ASP A 172 9.74 -50.46 -16.10
N VAL A 173 10.80 -49.77 -15.83
CA VAL A 173 11.98 -50.28 -15.17
C VAL A 173 12.24 -49.31 -14.03
N ALA A 174 12.21 -49.82 -12.79
CA ALA A 174 12.66 -49.08 -11.63
C ALA A 174 14.05 -48.54 -11.91
N ASN A 175 14.10 -47.25 -12.25
CA ASN A 175 15.33 -46.58 -12.64
C ASN A 175 16.00 -46.05 -11.36
N PRO A 176 17.19 -46.61 -10.98
CA PRO A 176 17.92 -46.11 -9.80
C PRO A 176 18.51 -44.69 -10.05
N LEU A 177 18.25 -44.09 -11.20
CA LEU A 177 18.52 -42.71 -11.56
C LEU A 177 17.17 -42.00 -11.73
N ALA A 178 16.46 -41.78 -10.62
CA ALA A 178 15.36 -40.82 -10.60
C ALA A 178 15.91 -39.46 -11.08
N ASP A 179 15.36 -38.98 -12.22
CA ASP A 179 15.78 -37.74 -12.81
C ASP A 179 15.55 -36.61 -11.78
N PRO A 180 16.62 -35.87 -11.37
CA PRO A 180 16.46 -34.75 -10.43
C PRO A 180 15.47 -33.68 -10.93
N ASN A 181 15.09 -33.72 -12.21
CA ASN A 181 14.13 -32.81 -12.82
C ASN A 181 12.66 -33.13 -12.49
N GLU A 182 12.30 -34.37 -12.17
CA GLU A 182 10.90 -34.71 -11.79
C GLU A 182 10.49 -34.08 -10.46
N ASP A 183 11.40 -34.04 -9.49
CA ASP A 183 11.19 -33.36 -8.21
C ASP A 183 11.22 -31.82 -8.35
N GLN A 184 12.01 -31.30 -9.29
CA GLN A 184 12.04 -29.88 -9.60
C GLN A 184 10.74 -29.39 -10.28
N LEU A 185 10.14 -30.21 -11.14
CA LEU A 185 8.86 -29.88 -11.82
C LEU A 185 7.67 -29.93 -10.87
N SER A 186 7.61 -30.88 -9.93
CA SER A 186 6.59 -30.91 -8.88
C SER A 186 6.74 -29.74 -7.91
N GLY A 187 7.97 -29.31 -7.62
CA GLY A 187 8.29 -28.12 -6.83
C GLY A 187 7.91 -26.81 -7.54
N LEU A 188 8.11 -26.71 -8.85
CA LEU A 188 7.74 -25.57 -9.68
C LEU A 188 6.22 -25.35 -9.69
N ASP A 189 5.42 -26.40 -9.80
CA ASP A 189 3.96 -26.27 -9.79
C ASP A 189 3.42 -25.76 -8.43
N ARG A 190 4.00 -26.22 -7.32
CA ARG A 190 3.67 -25.71 -5.99
C ARG A 190 4.12 -24.25 -5.80
N ARG A 191 5.35 -23.93 -6.19
CA ARG A 191 5.91 -22.56 -6.16
C ARG A 191 5.09 -21.59 -7.00
N SER A 192 4.69 -21.99 -8.20
CA SER A 192 3.85 -21.18 -9.07
C SER A 192 2.48 -20.90 -8.47
N ARG A 193 1.89 -21.84 -7.73
CA ARG A 193 0.64 -21.62 -7.00
C ARG A 193 0.83 -20.63 -5.86
N ASP A 194 1.87 -20.77 -5.06
CA ASP A 194 2.17 -19.91 -3.91
C ASP A 194 2.43 -18.45 -4.39
N ILE A 195 3.12 -18.27 -5.51
CA ILE A 195 3.31 -16.96 -6.16
C ILE A 195 1.94 -16.38 -6.56
N ALA A 196 1.14 -17.17 -7.26
CA ALA A 196 -0.17 -16.73 -7.72
C ALA A 196 -1.08 -16.35 -6.56
N ASP A 197 -1.06 -17.07 -5.46
CA ASP A 197 -1.88 -16.78 -4.27
C ASP A 197 -1.40 -15.53 -3.53
N THR A 198 -0.09 -15.31 -3.45
CA THR A 198 0.50 -14.09 -2.92
C THR A 198 0.08 -12.86 -3.74
N LEU A 199 0.21 -12.95 -5.07
CA LEU A 199 -0.19 -11.89 -5.98
C LEU A 199 -1.70 -11.61 -5.93
N ARG A 200 -2.53 -12.67 -5.84
CA ARG A 200 -3.99 -12.54 -5.68
C ARG A 200 -4.37 -11.85 -4.36
N THR A 201 -3.69 -12.18 -3.27
CA THR A 201 -3.93 -11.54 -1.97
C THR A 201 -3.60 -10.05 -2.02
N ARG A 202 -2.45 -9.71 -2.61
CA ARG A 202 -2.04 -8.32 -2.79
C ARG A 202 -3.00 -7.55 -3.71
N ARG A 203 -3.42 -8.16 -4.81
CA ARG A 203 -4.45 -7.60 -5.70
C ARG A 203 -5.75 -7.31 -4.95
N ARG A 204 -6.24 -8.27 -4.14
CA ARG A 204 -7.47 -8.09 -3.34
C ARG A 204 -7.35 -6.90 -2.41
N LEU A 205 -6.23 -6.74 -1.70
CA LEU A 205 -5.98 -5.61 -0.82
C LEU A 205 -6.11 -4.28 -1.55
N PHE A 206 -5.44 -4.12 -2.69
CA PHE A 206 -5.49 -2.88 -3.44
C PHE A 206 -6.86 -2.60 -4.08
N HIS A 207 -7.55 -3.63 -4.58
CA HIS A 207 -8.92 -3.46 -5.07
C HIS A 207 -9.91 -3.08 -3.97
N GLN A 208 -9.78 -3.65 -2.78
CA GLN A 208 -10.60 -3.27 -1.64
C GLN A 208 -10.32 -1.83 -1.21
N ALA A 209 -9.05 -1.46 -1.05
CA ALA A 209 -8.65 -0.10 -0.70
C ALA A 209 -9.18 0.93 -1.73
N ARG A 210 -9.08 0.62 -3.02
CA ARG A 210 -9.62 1.47 -4.08
C ARG A 210 -11.13 1.67 -3.94
N ARG A 211 -11.91 0.60 -3.75
CA ARG A 211 -13.36 0.69 -3.54
C ARG A 211 -13.72 1.57 -2.36
N HIS A 212 -12.98 1.45 -1.24
CA HIS A 212 -13.19 2.31 -0.07
C HIS A 212 -12.91 3.78 -0.39
N LEU A 213 -11.85 4.07 -1.17
CA LEU A 213 -11.47 5.43 -1.53
C LEU A 213 -12.45 6.07 -2.54
N GLU A 214 -13.04 5.28 -3.44
CA GLU A 214 -14.02 5.73 -4.44
C GLU A 214 -15.44 5.87 -3.87
N ASP A 215 -15.75 5.22 -2.75
CA ASP A 215 -17.08 5.26 -2.16
C ASP A 215 -17.30 6.55 -1.34
N PRO A 216 -18.15 7.48 -1.80
CA PRO A 216 -18.41 8.74 -1.10
C PRO A 216 -19.11 8.57 0.26
N ALA A 217 -19.66 7.38 0.55
CA ALA A 217 -20.23 7.06 1.86
C ALA A 217 -19.16 6.66 2.89
N GLN A 218 -17.98 6.23 2.43
CA GLN A 218 -16.89 5.73 3.26
C GLN A 218 -15.68 6.65 3.28
N SER A 219 -15.42 7.37 2.19
CA SER A 219 -14.22 8.19 2.06
C SER A 219 -14.53 9.58 1.50
N GLY A 220 -13.72 10.54 1.87
CA GLY A 220 -13.80 11.88 1.32
C GLY A 220 -12.47 12.62 1.44
N PHE A 221 -12.09 13.33 0.39
CA PHE A 221 -10.87 14.11 0.35
C PHE A 221 -11.14 15.57 0.71
N LEU A 222 -10.39 16.10 1.69
CA LEU A 222 -10.46 17.49 2.11
C LEU A 222 -9.18 18.21 1.71
N PHE A 223 -9.30 19.26 0.90
CA PHE A 223 -8.18 20.14 0.60
C PHE A 223 -8.02 21.25 1.64
N VAL A 224 -6.76 21.52 2.02
CA VAL A 224 -6.39 22.67 2.85
C VAL A 224 -5.41 23.54 2.06
N LEU A 225 -5.78 24.78 1.78
CA LEU A 225 -4.96 25.71 1.01
C LEU A 225 -4.90 27.08 1.68
N THR A 226 -3.96 27.91 1.27
CA THR A 226 -3.91 29.35 1.59
C THR A 226 -4.46 30.16 0.41
N PRO A 227 -5.00 31.38 0.64
CA PRO A 227 -5.62 32.22 -0.40
C PRO A 227 -4.57 32.89 -1.32
N GLU A 228 -3.60 32.12 -1.77
CA GLU A 228 -2.54 32.53 -2.67
C GLU A 228 -2.74 31.91 -4.05
N LYS A 229 -2.31 32.58 -5.10
CA LYS A 229 -2.53 32.17 -6.49
C LYS A 229 -1.98 30.74 -6.77
N LEU A 230 -0.77 30.43 -6.31
CA LEU A 230 -0.14 29.14 -6.61
C LEU A 230 -0.85 27.96 -5.91
N PRO A 231 -1.11 28.00 -4.59
CA PRO A 231 -1.90 26.96 -3.91
C PRO A 231 -3.30 26.75 -4.51
N ILE A 232 -3.97 27.83 -4.97
CA ILE A 232 -5.28 27.73 -5.60
C ILE A 232 -5.17 26.91 -6.91
N LEU A 233 -4.25 27.29 -7.81
CA LEU A 233 -4.05 26.60 -9.08
C LEU A 233 -3.60 25.13 -8.91
N GLU A 234 -2.77 24.85 -7.91
CA GLU A 234 -2.38 23.48 -7.57
C GLU A 234 -3.58 22.67 -7.08
N THR A 235 -4.43 23.29 -6.25
CA THR A 235 -5.65 22.63 -5.74
C THR A 235 -6.65 22.35 -6.87
N GLU A 236 -6.85 23.28 -7.79
CA GLU A 236 -7.74 23.08 -8.96
C GLU A 236 -7.30 21.86 -9.78
N ARG A 237 -6.00 21.75 -10.09
CA ARG A 237 -5.46 20.59 -10.81
C ARG A 237 -5.62 19.30 -10.02
N ALA A 238 -5.43 19.37 -8.70
CA ALA A 238 -5.57 18.23 -7.83
C ALA A 238 -7.03 17.74 -7.71
N VAL A 239 -7.99 18.67 -7.63
CA VAL A 239 -9.43 18.35 -7.64
C VAL A 239 -9.81 17.66 -8.96
N GLN A 240 -9.33 18.18 -10.09
CA GLN A 240 -9.57 17.57 -11.39
C GLN A 240 -9.00 16.14 -11.44
N ALA A 241 -7.75 15.95 -11.02
CA ALA A 241 -7.09 14.64 -11.04
C ALA A 241 -7.80 13.61 -10.11
N LEU A 242 -8.30 14.03 -8.94
CA LEU A 242 -9.10 13.16 -8.07
C LEU A 242 -10.45 12.82 -8.69
N GLY A 243 -11.09 13.78 -9.37
CA GLY A 243 -12.34 13.55 -10.10
C GLY A 243 -12.16 12.52 -11.22
N GLU A 244 -11.06 12.62 -12.00
CA GLU A 244 -10.71 11.63 -13.04
C GLU A 244 -10.42 10.23 -12.44
N ALA A 245 -9.88 10.19 -11.22
CA ALA A 245 -9.65 8.94 -10.48
C ALA A 245 -10.89 8.40 -9.74
N GLY A 246 -12.03 9.09 -9.79
CA GLY A 246 -13.26 8.70 -9.10
C GLY A 246 -13.23 8.92 -7.58
N ILE A 247 -12.27 9.68 -7.05
CA ILE A 247 -12.13 9.91 -5.60
C ILE A 247 -12.95 11.13 -5.19
N PRO A 248 -13.87 11.01 -4.22
CA PRO A 248 -14.76 12.09 -3.83
C PRO A 248 -14.03 13.20 -3.07
N VAL A 249 -14.18 14.44 -3.55
CA VAL A 249 -13.73 15.65 -2.85
C VAL A 249 -14.92 16.22 -2.08
N VAL A 250 -14.84 16.22 -0.75
CA VAL A 250 -15.96 16.63 0.12
C VAL A 250 -15.94 18.13 0.45
N ALA A 251 -14.76 18.74 0.53
CA ALA A 251 -14.62 20.16 0.82
C ALA A 251 -13.23 20.69 0.49
N THR A 252 -13.15 22.01 0.44
CA THR A 252 -11.89 22.77 0.39
C THR A 252 -11.91 23.79 1.52
N LEU A 253 -10.89 23.76 2.38
CA LEU A 253 -10.72 24.71 3.48
C LEU A 253 -9.65 25.73 3.12
N VAL A 254 -10.03 27.00 3.09
CA VAL A 254 -9.09 28.11 2.90
C VAL A 254 -8.60 28.57 4.27
N ASN A 255 -7.32 28.33 4.55
CA ASN A 255 -6.67 28.68 5.80
C ASN A 255 -5.90 30.01 5.67
N ARG A 256 -5.54 30.65 6.78
CA ARG A 256 -4.79 31.91 6.86
C ARG A 256 -5.45 33.06 6.06
N VAL A 257 -6.77 33.11 6.08
CA VAL A 257 -7.51 34.27 5.57
C VAL A 257 -7.31 35.41 6.53
N ILE A 258 -6.81 36.54 6.03
CA ILE A 258 -6.69 37.78 6.83
C ILE A 258 -8.09 38.39 6.91
N PRO A 259 -8.65 38.63 8.11
CA PRO A 259 -9.92 39.35 8.24
C PRO A 259 -9.81 40.72 7.62
N ALA A 260 -10.86 41.18 6.95
CA ALA A 260 -10.94 42.52 6.39
C ALA A 260 -11.00 43.61 7.49
#